data_0c22dc095969e863722b3c80347797c3
#
_entry.id   0c22dc095969e863722b3c80347797c3
#
_cell.length_a   1.000
_cell.length_b   1.000
_cell.length_c   1.000
_cell.angle_alpha   90.00
_cell.angle_beta   90.00
_cell.angle_gamma   90.00
#
_symmetry.space_group_name_H-M   'P 1'
#
loop_
_entity.id
_entity.type
_entity.pdbx_description
1 polymer ?
#
loop_
_entity_poly.entity_id
_entity_poly.type
_entity_poly.pdbx_seq_one_letter_code
_entity_poly.pdbx_strand_id
1 'polypeptide(L)'
;IGASDLFLNYGFKSVTMDDIANKLGISKKTIYLHFDNKIKLVEATTMYLFELISEGINQICALEKNPVEEIYSIKQFIMEHLKDEKSSPQYQLQKYYPKIGNSLKEKQFSVMQTCVIENLNRGINSGFYRETINVQFISRVYFSIMLAIKDKDLFPEKQFSMNMLMSNYLEYHLRGICTPKGLETLNKFITSNQS
;
A
#
# COMPACT_ATOMS: atom_id res chain seq x y z
N ILE A 1 -4.34 5.90 16.57
CA ILE A 1 -3.05 5.16 16.60
C ILE A 1 -3.24 3.82 17.34
N GLY A 2 -3.55 3.77 18.64
CA GLY A 2 -3.59 2.51 19.39
C GLY A 2 -4.57 1.44 18.90
N ALA A 3 -5.72 1.83 18.34
CA ALA A 3 -6.65 0.90 17.71
C ALA A 3 -6.13 0.35 16.39
N SER A 4 -5.38 1.18 15.63
CA SER A 4 -4.75 0.78 14.36
C SER A 4 -3.78 -0.37 14.57
N ASP A 5 -2.91 -0.26 15.58
CA ASP A 5 -1.91 -1.28 15.91
C ASP A 5 -2.57 -2.62 16.28
N LEU A 6 -3.65 -2.55 17.07
CA LEU A 6 -4.40 -3.76 17.43
C LEU A 6 -5.04 -4.42 16.20
N PHE A 7 -5.69 -3.64 15.35
CA PHE A 7 -6.35 -4.16 14.14
C PHE A 7 -5.34 -4.74 13.13
N LEU A 8 -4.21 -4.08 12.91
CA LEU A 8 -3.17 -4.56 12.01
C LEU A 8 -2.52 -5.86 12.51
N ASN A 9 -2.29 -5.98 13.82
CA ASN A 9 -1.62 -7.15 14.41
C ASN A 9 -2.55 -8.32 14.67
N TYR A 10 -3.76 -8.08 15.16
CA TYR A 10 -4.69 -9.12 15.64
C TYR A 10 -5.94 -9.26 14.80
N GLY A 11 -6.14 -8.35 13.83
CA GLY A 11 -7.23 -8.37 12.88
C GLY A 11 -8.52 -7.70 13.36
N PHE A 12 -9.26 -7.17 12.40
CA PHE A 12 -10.49 -6.41 12.64
C PHE A 12 -11.60 -7.23 13.30
N LYS A 13 -11.69 -8.54 13.00
CA LYS A 13 -12.72 -9.40 13.58
C LYS A 13 -12.43 -9.72 15.05
N SER A 14 -11.20 -10.10 15.36
CA SER A 14 -10.80 -10.64 16.68
C SER A 14 -10.75 -9.57 17.77
N VAL A 15 -10.21 -8.38 17.43
CA VAL A 15 -10.08 -7.28 18.41
C VAL A 15 -11.44 -6.76 18.85
N THR A 16 -11.65 -6.68 20.17
CA THR A 16 -12.90 -6.19 20.80
C THR A 16 -12.76 -4.73 21.28
N MET A 17 -13.88 -4.11 21.62
CA MET A 17 -13.88 -2.78 22.23
C MET A 17 -13.21 -2.79 23.62
N ASP A 18 -13.24 -3.92 24.31
CA ASP A 18 -12.56 -4.10 25.59
C ASP A 18 -11.05 -4.18 25.44
N ASP A 19 -10.56 -4.89 24.43
CA ASP A 19 -9.12 -4.95 24.10
C ASP A 19 -8.57 -3.55 23.80
N ILE A 20 -9.33 -2.76 23.03
CA ILE A 20 -8.95 -1.38 22.69
C ILE A 20 -8.95 -0.50 23.94
N ALA A 21 -9.99 -0.59 24.77
CA ALA A 21 -10.09 0.17 26.02
C ALA A 21 -8.89 -0.13 26.94
N ASN A 22 -8.59 -1.42 27.14
CA ASN A 22 -7.46 -1.88 27.93
C ASN A 22 -6.12 -1.39 27.37
N LYS A 23 -5.90 -1.51 26.06
CA LYS A 23 -4.67 -1.05 25.39
C LYS A 23 -4.44 0.45 25.55
N LEU A 24 -5.52 1.24 25.51
CA LEU A 24 -5.45 2.70 25.60
C LEU A 24 -5.51 3.22 27.04
N GLY A 25 -5.75 2.37 28.03
CA GLY A 25 -5.91 2.77 29.42
C GLY A 25 -7.15 3.64 29.68
N ILE A 26 -8.22 3.46 28.90
CA ILE A 26 -9.48 4.23 28.99
C ILE A 26 -10.68 3.29 29.21
N SER A 27 -11.81 3.86 29.62
CA SER A 27 -13.04 3.08 29.72
C SER A 27 -13.67 2.78 28.36
N LYS A 28 -14.32 1.63 28.23
CA LYS A 28 -15.13 1.30 27.06
C LYS A 28 -16.22 2.36 26.79
N LYS A 29 -16.77 2.95 27.85
CA LYS A 29 -17.72 4.06 27.77
C LYS A 29 -17.10 5.27 27.07
N THR A 30 -15.83 5.58 27.34
CA THR A 30 -15.10 6.66 26.67
C THR A 30 -15.02 6.43 25.17
N ILE A 31 -14.77 5.20 24.72
CA ILE A 31 -14.73 4.89 23.28
C ILE A 31 -16.13 5.11 22.66
N TYR A 32 -17.18 4.64 23.34
CA TYR A 32 -18.56 4.81 22.84
C TYR A 32 -19.07 6.27 22.84
N LEU A 33 -18.39 7.19 23.52
CA LEU A 33 -18.68 8.63 23.37
C LEU A 33 -18.28 9.17 21.99
N HIS A 34 -17.32 8.52 21.30
CA HIS A 34 -16.81 8.96 20.02
C HIS A 34 -17.24 8.05 18.85
N PHE A 35 -17.55 6.80 19.13
CA PHE A 35 -17.89 5.81 18.10
C PHE A 35 -19.10 4.99 18.55
N ASP A 36 -20.23 5.13 17.88
CA ASP A 36 -21.50 4.45 18.23
C ASP A 36 -21.35 2.92 18.32
N ASN A 37 -20.42 2.36 17.54
CA ASN A 37 -20.17 0.92 17.51
C ASN A 37 -18.79 0.60 16.93
N LYS A 38 -18.39 -0.68 17.01
CA LYS A 38 -17.12 -1.16 16.48
C LYS A 38 -16.95 -0.90 14.97
N ILE A 39 -18.04 -0.96 14.19
CA ILE A 39 -17.97 -0.73 12.73
C ILE A 39 -17.50 0.69 12.45
N LYS A 40 -18.03 1.70 13.17
CA LYS A 40 -17.62 3.10 13.04
C LYS A 40 -16.15 3.31 13.44
N LEU A 41 -15.69 2.62 14.46
CA LEU A 41 -14.27 2.66 14.85
C LEU A 41 -13.37 2.00 13.78
N VAL A 42 -13.78 0.85 13.22
CA VAL A 42 -13.07 0.20 12.10
C VAL A 42 -13.01 1.13 10.89
N GLU A 43 -14.12 1.76 10.52
CA GLU A 43 -14.18 2.72 9.41
C GLU A 43 -13.22 3.88 9.63
N ALA A 44 -13.30 4.55 10.77
CA ALA A 44 -12.44 5.69 11.11
C ALA A 44 -10.94 5.30 11.14
N THR A 45 -10.63 4.14 11.70
CA THR A 45 -9.25 3.63 11.77
C THR A 45 -8.71 3.32 10.37
N THR A 46 -9.53 2.70 9.52
CA THR A 46 -9.16 2.36 8.14
C THR A 46 -8.90 3.63 7.31
N MET A 47 -9.77 4.65 7.45
CA MET A 47 -9.60 5.92 6.74
C MET A 47 -8.38 6.70 7.25
N TYR A 48 -8.16 6.73 8.55
CA TYR A 48 -6.95 7.34 9.13
C TYR A 48 -5.65 6.73 8.58
N LEU A 49 -5.57 5.40 8.52
CA LEU A 49 -4.40 4.71 7.94
C LEU A 49 -4.24 5.00 6.45
N PHE A 50 -5.35 5.03 5.72
CA PHE A 50 -5.34 5.39 4.30
C PHE A 50 -4.82 6.81 4.08
N GLU A 51 -5.29 7.78 4.84
CA GLU A 51 -4.87 9.19 4.74
C GLU A 51 -3.38 9.33 5.09
N LEU A 52 -2.92 8.70 6.17
CA LEU A 52 -1.51 8.71 6.56
C LEU A 52 -0.59 8.17 5.45
N ILE A 53 -0.94 7.03 4.86
CA ILE A 53 -0.16 6.43 3.77
C ILE A 53 -0.23 7.29 2.51
N SER A 54 -1.40 7.82 2.16
CA SER A 54 -1.55 8.67 0.98
C SER A 54 -0.74 9.96 1.08
N GLU A 55 -0.74 10.59 2.25
CA GLU A 55 0.05 11.80 2.48
C GLU A 55 1.56 11.53 2.38
N GLY A 56 2.05 10.45 2.98
CA GLY A 56 3.45 10.07 2.86
C GLY A 56 3.87 9.76 1.42
N ILE A 57 3.00 9.11 0.63
CA ILE A 57 3.25 8.92 -0.80
C ILE A 57 3.32 10.26 -1.54
N ASN A 58 2.39 11.17 -1.29
CA ASN A 58 2.39 12.51 -1.90
C ASN A 58 3.67 13.29 -1.57
N GLN A 59 4.17 13.19 -0.33
CA GLN A 59 5.44 13.81 0.06
C GLN A 59 6.63 13.22 -0.70
N ILE A 60 6.64 11.91 -0.95
CA ILE A 60 7.70 11.26 -1.75
C ILE A 60 7.61 11.72 -3.21
N CYS A 61 6.41 11.77 -3.80
CA CYS A 61 6.20 12.25 -5.16
C CYS A 61 6.64 13.72 -5.32
N ALA A 62 6.39 14.56 -4.31
CA ALA A 62 6.81 15.96 -4.31
C ALA A 62 8.34 16.18 -4.30
N LEU A 63 9.14 15.16 -3.97
CA LEU A 63 10.60 15.21 -4.06
C LEU A 63 11.13 15.16 -5.50
N GLU A 64 10.27 14.87 -6.47
CA GLU A 64 10.60 14.81 -7.90
C GLU A 64 11.86 13.98 -8.24
N LYS A 65 12.11 12.91 -7.48
CA LYS A 65 13.18 11.96 -7.78
C LYS A 65 13.02 11.37 -9.17
N ASN A 66 14.08 10.73 -9.69
CA ASN A 66 13.88 10.02 -10.94
C ASN A 66 12.78 8.94 -10.79
N PRO A 67 12.01 8.67 -11.86
CA PRO A 67 10.80 7.86 -11.77
C PRO A 67 11.01 6.44 -11.24
N VAL A 68 12.19 5.84 -11.46
CA VAL A 68 12.54 4.51 -10.97
C VAL A 68 12.79 4.54 -9.45
N GLU A 69 13.58 5.50 -8.97
CA GLU A 69 13.87 5.66 -7.54
C GLU A 69 12.62 6.01 -6.73
N GLU A 70 11.72 6.82 -7.29
CA GLU A 70 10.46 7.20 -6.65
C GLU A 70 9.60 5.97 -6.33
N ILE A 71 9.43 5.05 -7.28
CA ILE A 71 8.63 3.83 -7.05
C ILE A 71 9.23 2.99 -5.91
N TYR A 72 10.55 2.85 -5.85
CA TYR A 72 11.21 2.12 -4.77
C TYR A 72 11.13 2.86 -3.42
N SER A 73 11.21 4.19 -3.41
CA SER A 73 11.01 5.00 -2.20
C SER A 73 9.59 4.83 -1.65
N ILE A 74 8.58 4.81 -2.52
CA ILE A 74 7.19 4.53 -2.13
C ILE A 74 7.06 3.11 -1.57
N LYS A 75 7.66 2.11 -2.24
CA LYS A 75 7.68 0.73 -1.73
C LYS A 75 8.26 0.68 -0.32
N GLN A 76 9.44 1.26 -0.11
CA GLN A 76 10.11 1.27 1.19
C GLN A 76 9.23 1.90 2.27
N PHE A 77 8.67 3.06 1.99
CA PHE A 77 7.76 3.77 2.90
C PHE A 77 6.54 2.90 3.28
N ILE A 78 5.90 2.27 2.30
CA ILE A 78 4.74 1.38 2.55
C ILE A 78 5.16 0.19 3.40
N MET A 79 6.29 -0.45 3.11
CA MET A 79 6.79 -1.60 3.86
C MET A 79 7.15 -1.25 5.30
N GLU A 80 7.68 -0.05 5.56
CA GLU A 80 7.99 0.43 6.91
C GLU A 80 6.73 0.67 7.75
N HIS A 81 5.67 1.20 7.13
CA HIS A 81 4.40 1.49 7.82
C HIS A 81 3.50 0.25 8.00
N LEU A 82 3.67 -0.78 7.17
CA LEU A 82 2.90 -2.02 7.21
C LEU A 82 3.72 -3.24 7.65
N LYS A 83 4.97 -3.06 8.10
CA LYS A 83 5.89 -4.16 8.48
C LYS A 83 5.36 -5.08 9.57
N ASP A 84 4.52 -4.55 10.46
CA ASP A 84 3.94 -5.31 11.58
C ASP A 84 2.56 -5.90 11.25
N GLU A 85 2.14 -5.84 9.97
CA GLU A 85 0.88 -6.39 9.50
C GLU A 85 0.92 -7.93 9.51
N LYS A 86 0.51 -8.54 10.64
CA LYS A 86 0.41 -10.01 10.82
C LYS A 86 -0.95 -10.55 10.38
N SER A 87 -1.97 -9.72 10.35
CA SER A 87 -3.30 -10.06 9.84
C SER A 87 -3.41 -9.58 8.40
N SER A 88 -4.18 -10.18 7.55
CA SER A 88 -4.47 -9.65 6.22
C SER A 88 -5.58 -8.59 6.31
N PRO A 89 -5.29 -7.31 6.65
CA PRO A 89 -6.33 -6.32 6.93
C PRO A 89 -7.26 -6.15 5.74
N GLN A 90 -6.73 -6.14 4.53
CA GLN A 90 -7.53 -5.98 3.33
C GLN A 90 -8.48 -7.16 3.10
N TYR A 91 -8.01 -8.40 3.30
CA TYR A 91 -8.86 -9.59 3.25
C TYR A 91 -9.94 -9.55 4.34
N GLN A 92 -9.59 -9.18 5.56
CA GLN A 92 -10.55 -9.09 6.67
C GLN A 92 -11.60 -7.99 6.46
N LEU A 93 -11.19 -6.82 5.95
CA LEU A 93 -12.13 -5.76 5.58
C LEU A 93 -13.09 -6.25 4.50
N GLN A 94 -12.56 -6.87 3.45
CA GLN A 94 -13.40 -7.39 2.37
C GLN A 94 -14.39 -8.46 2.85
N LYS A 95 -13.95 -9.35 3.75
CA LYS A 95 -14.75 -10.46 4.26
C LYS A 95 -15.78 -10.05 5.32
N TYR A 96 -15.39 -9.21 6.28
CA TYR A 96 -16.21 -8.90 7.45
C TYR A 96 -16.82 -7.50 7.45
N TYR A 97 -16.26 -6.58 6.66
CA TYR A 97 -16.68 -5.18 6.54
C TYR A 97 -16.68 -4.73 5.08
N PRO A 98 -17.43 -5.42 4.18
CA PRO A 98 -17.30 -5.25 2.73
C PRO A 98 -17.56 -3.81 2.25
N LYS A 99 -18.45 -3.07 2.90
CA LYS A 99 -18.68 -1.65 2.58
C LYS A 99 -17.43 -0.80 2.81
N ILE A 100 -16.73 -1.02 3.93
CA ILE A 100 -15.48 -0.31 4.25
C ILE A 100 -14.37 -0.75 3.30
N GLY A 101 -14.26 -2.07 3.05
CA GLY A 101 -13.27 -2.63 2.11
C GLY A 101 -13.42 -2.10 0.69
N ASN A 102 -14.65 -2.00 0.18
CA ASN A 102 -14.92 -1.44 -1.16
C ASN A 102 -14.59 0.05 -1.22
N SER A 103 -15.03 0.83 -0.24
CA SER A 103 -14.71 2.26 -0.16
C SER A 103 -13.20 2.51 -0.09
N LEU A 104 -12.47 1.71 0.70
CA LEU A 104 -11.00 1.78 0.76
C LEU A 104 -10.37 1.47 -0.60
N LYS A 105 -10.83 0.40 -1.27
CA LYS A 105 -10.33 0.00 -2.60
C LYS A 105 -10.52 1.11 -3.64
N GLU A 106 -11.68 1.75 -3.67
CA GLU A 106 -11.99 2.85 -4.58
C GLU A 106 -11.07 4.06 -4.32
N LYS A 107 -10.88 4.43 -3.06
CA LYS A 107 -9.97 5.52 -2.67
C LYS A 107 -8.51 5.19 -3.01
N GLN A 108 -8.06 3.97 -2.72
CA GLN A 108 -6.71 3.51 -3.08
C GLN A 108 -6.50 3.55 -4.59
N PHE A 109 -7.48 3.11 -5.38
CA PHE A 109 -7.40 3.16 -6.83
C PHE A 109 -7.24 4.60 -7.32
N SER A 110 -8.06 5.54 -6.83
CA SER A 110 -8.00 6.95 -7.23
C SER A 110 -6.63 7.57 -6.96
N VAL A 111 -6.11 7.44 -5.73
CA VAL A 111 -4.81 8.02 -5.34
C VAL A 111 -3.66 7.36 -6.10
N MET A 112 -3.64 6.02 -6.12
CA MET A 112 -2.57 5.28 -6.78
C MET A 112 -2.56 5.53 -8.29
N GLN A 113 -3.72 5.61 -8.94
CA GLN A 113 -3.82 5.87 -10.38
C GLN A 113 -3.22 7.23 -10.71
N THR A 114 -3.53 8.28 -9.96
CA THR A 114 -2.95 9.62 -10.17
C THR A 114 -1.44 9.58 -10.03
N CYS A 115 -0.91 9.08 -8.91
CA CYS A 115 0.52 9.00 -8.66
C CYS A 115 1.27 8.18 -9.74
N VAL A 116 0.73 7.01 -10.13
CA VAL A 116 1.37 6.16 -11.14
C VAL A 116 1.33 6.81 -12.52
N ILE A 117 0.23 7.46 -12.90
CA ILE A 117 0.13 8.17 -14.19
C ILE A 117 1.14 9.32 -14.26
N GLU A 118 1.29 10.10 -13.18
CA GLU A 118 2.26 11.19 -13.12
C GLU A 118 3.70 10.65 -13.21
N ASN A 119 4.02 9.59 -12.48
CA ASN A 119 5.31 8.91 -12.57
C ASN A 119 5.60 8.41 -13.99
N LEU A 120 4.63 7.74 -14.63
CA LEU A 120 4.78 7.25 -15.99
C LEU A 120 5.02 8.39 -17.00
N ASN A 121 4.25 9.47 -16.92
CA ASN A 121 4.39 10.62 -17.80
C ASN A 121 5.76 11.30 -17.62
N ARG A 122 6.20 11.52 -16.38
CA ARG A 122 7.55 12.05 -16.09
C ARG A 122 8.64 11.11 -16.61
N GLY A 123 8.45 9.80 -16.43
CA GLY A 123 9.40 8.79 -16.90
C GLY A 123 9.53 8.76 -18.42
N ILE A 124 8.43 8.91 -19.15
CA ILE A 124 8.44 9.05 -20.62
C ILE A 124 9.15 10.33 -21.02
N ASN A 125 8.74 11.47 -20.48
CA ASN A 125 9.29 12.79 -20.83
C ASN A 125 10.80 12.90 -20.55
N SER A 126 11.29 12.22 -19.53
CA SER A 126 12.72 12.18 -19.16
C SER A 126 13.50 11.00 -19.77
N GLY A 127 12.85 10.19 -20.60
CA GLY A 127 13.45 9.09 -21.35
C GLY A 127 13.81 7.86 -20.51
N PHE A 128 13.25 7.70 -19.30
CA PHE A 128 13.41 6.49 -18.50
C PHE A 128 12.45 5.38 -18.94
N TYR A 129 11.26 5.74 -19.38
CA TYR A 129 10.24 4.79 -19.84
C TYR A 129 9.98 4.95 -21.34
N ARG A 130 9.56 3.87 -21.96
CA ARG A 130 9.29 3.80 -23.40
C ARG A 130 8.07 4.67 -23.78
N GLU A 131 8.17 5.46 -24.83
CA GLU A 131 7.07 6.28 -25.36
C GLU A 131 5.88 5.44 -25.87
N THR A 132 6.14 4.16 -26.19
CA THR A 132 5.13 3.26 -26.78
C THR A 132 4.18 2.64 -25.75
N ILE A 133 4.37 2.89 -24.45
CA ILE A 133 3.49 2.33 -23.43
C ILE A 133 2.15 3.07 -23.37
N ASN A 134 1.08 2.32 -23.16
CA ASN A 134 -0.22 2.92 -22.85
C ASN A 134 -0.30 3.21 -21.35
N VAL A 135 -0.11 4.48 -20.97
CA VAL A 135 -0.09 4.94 -19.57
C VAL A 135 -1.36 4.52 -18.82
N GLN A 136 -2.54 4.66 -19.45
CA GLN A 136 -3.82 4.30 -18.84
C GLN A 136 -3.97 2.79 -18.61
N PHE A 137 -3.44 1.98 -19.49
CA PHE A 137 -3.42 0.53 -19.32
C PHE A 137 -2.42 0.10 -18.24
N ILE A 138 -1.19 0.61 -18.32
CA ILE A 138 -0.11 0.26 -17.39
C ILE A 138 -0.46 0.64 -15.94
N SER A 139 -1.06 1.82 -15.72
CA SER A 139 -1.47 2.23 -14.37
C SER A 139 -2.51 1.30 -13.75
N ARG A 140 -3.46 0.79 -14.55
CA ARG A 140 -4.47 -0.18 -14.08
C ARG A 140 -3.89 -1.57 -13.82
N VAL A 141 -2.99 -2.03 -14.69
CA VAL A 141 -2.27 -3.30 -14.48
C VAL A 141 -1.44 -3.23 -13.19
N TYR A 142 -0.73 -2.11 -12.97
CA TYR A 142 0.01 -1.88 -11.75
C TYR A 142 -0.89 -2.03 -10.51
N PHE A 143 -2.01 -1.32 -10.47
CA PHE A 143 -2.96 -1.41 -9.36
C PHE A 143 -3.53 -2.82 -9.17
N SER A 144 -3.91 -3.48 -10.27
CA SER A 144 -4.50 -4.82 -10.23
C SER A 144 -3.53 -5.83 -9.62
N ILE A 145 -2.26 -5.77 -9.99
CA ILE A 145 -1.24 -6.67 -9.45
C ILE A 145 -0.91 -6.32 -7.99
N MET A 146 -0.88 -5.03 -7.62
CA MET A 146 -0.72 -4.61 -6.22
C MET A 146 -1.83 -5.14 -5.30
N LEU A 147 -3.02 -5.39 -5.82
CA LEU A 147 -4.07 -6.10 -5.09
C LEU A 147 -3.84 -7.62 -5.10
N ALA A 148 -3.50 -8.19 -6.26
CA ALA A 148 -3.35 -9.63 -6.42
C ALA A 148 -2.20 -10.23 -5.58
N ILE A 149 -1.08 -9.53 -5.43
CA ILE A 149 0.05 -10.02 -4.61
C ILE A 149 -0.26 -10.13 -3.11
N LYS A 150 -1.38 -9.55 -2.66
CA LYS A 150 -1.88 -9.67 -1.27
C LYS A 150 -2.79 -10.88 -1.07
N ASP A 151 -3.13 -11.57 -2.12
CA ASP A 151 -3.98 -12.77 -2.06
C ASP A 151 -3.14 -13.96 -1.57
N LYS A 152 -3.45 -14.44 -0.36
CA LYS A 152 -2.73 -15.54 0.29
C LYS A 152 -3.03 -16.91 -0.30
N ASP A 153 -4.12 -17.05 -1.05
CA ASP A 153 -4.44 -18.27 -1.77
C ASP A 153 -3.58 -18.39 -3.03
N LEU A 154 -3.26 -17.25 -3.68
CA LEU A 154 -2.33 -17.20 -4.82
C LEU A 154 -0.85 -17.17 -4.36
N PHE A 155 -0.56 -16.45 -3.29
CA PHE A 155 0.80 -16.25 -2.77
C PHE A 155 0.87 -16.63 -1.28
N PRO A 156 0.97 -17.91 -0.94
CA PRO A 156 1.03 -18.38 0.46
C PRO A 156 2.21 -17.77 1.22
N GLU A 157 1.97 -17.18 2.39
CA GLU A 157 2.98 -16.47 3.20
C GLU A 157 4.20 -17.32 3.58
N LYS A 158 4.01 -18.66 3.70
CA LYS A 158 5.11 -19.60 3.99
C LYS A 158 6.15 -19.65 2.87
N GLN A 159 5.77 -19.32 1.63
CA GLN A 159 6.62 -19.37 0.45
C GLN A 159 7.00 -17.97 -0.04
N PHE A 160 6.14 -16.98 0.18
CA PHE A 160 6.27 -15.65 -0.40
C PHE A 160 6.14 -14.58 0.70
N SER A 161 7.23 -13.93 1.07
CA SER A 161 7.14 -12.74 1.92
C SER A 161 6.63 -11.55 1.11
N MET A 162 5.90 -10.62 1.73
CA MET A 162 5.39 -9.41 1.06
C MET A 162 6.52 -8.57 0.45
N ASN A 163 7.65 -8.45 1.14
CA ASN A 163 8.80 -7.72 0.60
C ASN A 163 9.35 -8.37 -0.68
N MET A 164 9.44 -9.70 -0.72
CA MET A 164 9.86 -10.45 -1.91
C MET A 164 8.88 -10.27 -3.07
N LEU A 165 7.58 -10.39 -2.81
CA LEU A 165 6.53 -10.20 -3.82
C LEU A 165 6.59 -8.79 -4.42
N MET A 166 6.64 -7.76 -3.59
CA MET A 166 6.72 -6.38 -4.06
C MET A 166 8.02 -6.11 -4.83
N SER A 167 9.17 -6.63 -4.37
CA SER A 167 10.44 -6.44 -5.05
C SER A 167 10.44 -7.09 -6.43
N ASN A 168 10.03 -8.37 -6.50
CA ASN A 168 10.00 -9.12 -7.76
C ASN A 168 8.99 -8.49 -8.75
N TYR A 169 7.83 -8.06 -8.25
CA TYR A 169 6.85 -7.42 -9.11
C TYR A 169 7.35 -6.07 -9.64
N LEU A 170 7.91 -5.21 -8.79
CA LEU A 170 8.44 -3.92 -9.24
C LEU A 170 9.57 -4.07 -10.24
N GLU A 171 10.49 -5.01 -10.03
CA GLU A 171 11.54 -5.31 -10.99
C GLU A 171 10.96 -5.79 -12.33
N TYR A 172 10.05 -6.76 -12.31
CA TYR A 172 9.35 -7.25 -13.50
C TYR A 172 8.63 -6.13 -14.25
N HIS A 173 7.87 -5.31 -13.52
CA HIS A 173 7.11 -4.20 -14.09
C HIS A 173 8.04 -3.16 -14.75
N LEU A 174 9.07 -2.71 -14.03
CA LEU A 174 10.00 -1.71 -14.54
C LEU A 174 10.81 -2.22 -15.73
N ARG A 175 11.26 -3.48 -15.71
CA ARG A 175 11.92 -4.09 -16.90
C ARG A 175 10.99 -4.11 -18.12
N GLY A 176 9.68 -4.26 -17.91
CA GLY A 176 8.67 -4.24 -18.97
C GLY A 176 8.41 -2.87 -19.59
N ILE A 177 8.72 -1.77 -18.89
CA ILE A 177 8.40 -0.41 -19.35
C ILE A 177 9.61 0.50 -19.60
N CYS A 178 10.78 0.16 -19.03
CA CYS A 178 11.99 0.98 -19.13
C CYS A 178 12.61 0.99 -20.52
N THR A 179 13.27 2.10 -20.84
CA THR A 179 14.28 2.23 -21.90
C THR A 179 15.63 1.67 -21.43
N PRO A 180 16.67 1.60 -22.28
CA PRO A 180 18.04 1.26 -21.82
C PRO A 180 18.54 2.18 -20.70
N LYS A 181 18.25 3.48 -20.74
CA LYS A 181 18.55 4.45 -19.69
C LYS A 181 17.85 4.11 -18.38
N GLY A 182 16.56 3.79 -18.44
CA GLY A 182 15.79 3.36 -17.26
C GLY A 182 16.31 2.04 -16.66
N LEU A 183 16.68 1.07 -17.51
CA LEU A 183 17.26 -0.20 -17.08
C LEU A 183 18.62 -0.04 -16.41
N GLU A 184 19.46 0.86 -16.87
CA GLU A 184 20.73 1.17 -16.21
C GLU A 184 20.51 1.69 -14.80
N THR A 185 19.58 2.65 -14.64
CA THR A 185 19.21 3.18 -13.34
C THR A 185 18.60 2.12 -12.42
N LEU A 186 17.70 1.28 -12.94
CA LEU A 186 17.12 0.18 -12.21
C LEU A 186 18.18 -0.81 -11.71
N ASN A 187 19.11 -1.22 -12.57
CA ASN A 187 20.17 -2.16 -12.20
C ASN A 187 21.09 -1.58 -11.12
N LYS A 188 21.50 -0.30 -11.25
CA LYS A 188 22.28 0.39 -10.20
C LYS A 188 21.53 0.37 -8.85
N PHE A 189 20.25 0.68 -8.87
CA PHE A 189 19.43 0.70 -7.67
C PHE A 189 19.29 -0.68 -7.02
N ILE A 190 19.03 -1.72 -7.80
CA ILE A 190 18.92 -3.11 -7.29
C ILE A 190 20.25 -3.56 -6.67
N THR A 191 21.38 -3.33 -7.34
CA THR A 191 22.71 -3.73 -6.85
C THR A 191 23.07 -3.02 -5.55
N SER A 192 22.79 -1.72 -5.42
CA SER A 192 23.11 -0.96 -4.20
C SER A 192 22.24 -1.32 -2.99
N ASN A 193 21.07 -1.96 -3.19
CA ASN A 193 20.19 -2.39 -2.11
C ASN A 193 20.28 -3.90 -1.78
N GLN A 194 21.17 -4.64 -2.45
CA GLN A 194 21.47 -6.05 -2.15
C GLN A 194 22.74 -6.21 -1.29
N SER A 195 23.46 -5.11 -1.03
CA SER A 195 24.65 -5.05 -0.16
C SER A 195 24.24 -4.68 1.26
#